data_1315f4697c88b5a5e6d88ad743071d6f
#
_entry.id   1315f4697c88b5a5e6d88ad743071d6f
#
_cell.length_a   1.000
_cell.length_b   1.000
_cell.length_c   1.000
_cell.angle_alpha   90.00
_cell.angle_beta   90.00
_cell.angle_gamma   90.00
#
_symmetry.space_group_name_H-M   'P 1'
#
loop_
_entity.id
_entity.type
_entity.pdbx_description
1 polymer ?
#
loop_
_entity_poly.entity_id
_entity_poly.type
_entity_poly.pdbx_seq_one_letter_code
_entity_poly.pdbx_strand_id
1 'polypeptide(L)'
;MVFLCVLILASISLLCACGQKEEKTKVRVLIVPKFEIGEMSGDSAGEAQLFYEHYCEGCEEIKIPNSTPTSQFYFNKDNGVGLLVTGSGKAAACMSLMSLLSWEAYDFSDTMIVSVGCGGASTGSYIFGDVILVTAACDYELGHHTDSSELENPDASYTWFPLDTLKDYSIEPLNAELYDKVYPLISDCPLRTTDTTKRVLAANYPDEAWADREPVVAKGTAVTGDSYWKGSQHHKNAEYIAEYYGCPDKYAVTEMEEIGIMNAAECFGLKDQVISLRVIVNMDTFLKGEDPESLWLEETDYGSKVTEENSETVDIFGPGMENLFDTGKIVIDAILAGEL
;
A
#
# COMPACT_ATOMS: atom_id res chain seq x y z
N MET A 1 7.49 35.76 -58.87
CA MET A 1 7.89 36.20 -57.51
C MET A 1 6.74 36.13 -56.48
N VAL A 2 5.53 36.52 -56.81
CA VAL A 2 4.39 36.52 -55.86
C VAL A 2 3.95 35.11 -55.42
N PHE A 3 4.01 34.11 -56.30
CA PHE A 3 3.65 32.72 -55.98
C PHE A 3 4.60 32.02 -55.01
N LEU A 4 5.89 32.39 -55.02
CA LEU A 4 6.89 31.82 -54.11
C LEU A 4 6.74 32.36 -52.69
N CYS A 5 6.35 33.65 -52.54
CA CYS A 5 6.11 34.24 -51.21
C CYS A 5 4.86 33.66 -50.52
N VAL A 6 3.81 33.31 -51.28
CA VAL A 6 2.58 32.71 -50.74
C VAL A 6 2.83 31.29 -50.22
N LEU A 7 3.69 30.49 -50.88
CA LEU A 7 4.07 29.14 -50.45
C LEU A 7 4.98 29.18 -49.19
N ILE A 8 5.85 30.19 -49.07
CA ILE A 8 6.70 30.33 -47.86
C ILE A 8 5.86 30.82 -46.65
N LEU A 9 4.91 31.70 -46.85
CA LEU A 9 3.97 32.14 -45.80
C LEU A 9 3.05 30.98 -45.34
N ALA A 10 2.57 30.17 -46.27
CA ALA A 10 1.75 28.99 -45.96
C ALA A 10 2.58 27.91 -45.18
N SER A 11 3.86 27.70 -45.54
CA SER A 11 4.75 26.76 -44.83
C SER A 11 5.12 27.27 -43.43
N ILE A 12 5.30 28.58 -43.24
CA ILE A 12 5.56 29.16 -41.91
C ILE A 12 4.32 29.08 -41.02
N SER A 13 3.12 29.27 -41.58
CA SER A 13 1.85 29.10 -40.85
C SER A 13 1.59 27.65 -40.44
N LEU A 14 1.98 26.68 -41.28
CA LEU A 14 1.90 25.25 -40.91
C LEU A 14 2.94 24.86 -39.86
N LEU A 15 4.13 25.46 -39.88
CA LEU A 15 5.18 25.21 -38.86
C LEU A 15 4.85 25.87 -37.52
N CYS A 16 4.14 27.01 -37.52
CA CYS A 16 3.63 27.62 -36.28
C CYS A 16 2.41 26.89 -35.70
N ALA A 17 1.64 26.17 -36.50
CA ALA A 17 0.51 25.35 -36.03
C ALA A 17 0.96 23.99 -35.37
N CYS A 18 2.22 23.58 -35.56
CA CYS A 18 2.76 22.34 -34.98
C CYS A 18 3.42 22.50 -33.61
N GLY A 19 3.17 23.58 -32.87
CA GLY A 19 3.91 23.87 -31.63
C GLY A 19 3.10 24.32 -30.43
N GLN A 20 1.76 24.23 -30.43
CA GLN A 20 1.08 24.25 -29.14
C GLN A 20 1.27 22.89 -28.45
N LYS A 21 2.25 22.83 -27.54
CA LYS A 21 2.26 21.74 -26.54
C LYS A 21 0.92 21.84 -25.83
N GLU A 22 0.10 20.80 -25.95
CA GLU A 22 -1.09 20.68 -25.09
C GLU A 22 -0.63 20.81 -23.65
N GLU A 23 -1.25 21.72 -22.92
CA GLU A 23 -0.95 21.93 -21.50
C GLU A 23 -1.32 20.65 -20.76
N LYS A 24 -0.34 20.05 -20.12
CA LYS A 24 -0.54 18.82 -19.35
C LYS A 24 -1.45 19.09 -18.17
N THR A 25 -2.34 18.17 -17.88
CA THR A 25 -3.22 18.26 -16.71
C THR A 25 -2.43 17.93 -15.45
N LYS A 26 -2.34 18.88 -14.51
CA LYS A 26 -1.58 18.70 -13.27
C LYS A 26 -2.32 17.79 -12.28
N VAL A 27 -1.66 16.78 -11.80
CA VAL A 27 -2.11 15.92 -10.68
C VAL A 27 -1.42 16.41 -9.41
N ARG A 28 -2.19 16.79 -8.40
CA ARG A 28 -1.67 17.27 -7.11
C ARG A 28 -1.42 16.13 -6.14
N VAL A 29 -2.36 15.21 -6.06
CA VAL A 29 -2.30 14.00 -5.22
C VAL A 29 -2.66 12.80 -6.07
N LEU A 30 -1.87 11.74 -5.97
CA LEU A 30 -2.17 10.43 -6.54
C LEU A 30 -2.37 9.43 -5.42
N ILE A 31 -3.61 8.99 -5.22
CA ILE A 31 -3.96 7.94 -4.27
C ILE A 31 -3.76 6.60 -4.95
N VAL A 32 -3.04 5.67 -4.29
CA VAL A 32 -2.61 4.40 -4.90
C VAL A 32 -3.04 3.22 -4.02
N PRO A 33 -4.32 2.82 -4.07
CA PRO A 33 -4.79 1.53 -3.54
C PRO A 33 -4.44 0.40 -4.51
N LYS A 34 -4.51 -0.86 -4.06
CA LYS A 34 -4.08 -2.03 -4.82
C LYS A 34 -5.22 -2.82 -5.40
N PHE A 35 -6.35 -2.87 -4.72
CA PHE A 35 -7.50 -3.59 -5.21
C PHE A 35 -8.80 -2.81 -5.00
N GLU A 36 -9.74 -3.20 -5.69
CA GLU A 36 -11.09 -2.82 -6.11
C GLU A 36 -11.75 -1.57 -5.52
N ILE A 37 -12.53 -0.97 -6.40
CA ILE A 37 -13.68 -0.16 -6.07
C ILE A 37 -14.87 -1.11 -6.02
N GLY A 38 -15.62 -1.09 -4.92
CA GLY A 38 -16.73 -1.98 -4.70
C GLY A 38 -16.58 -2.81 -3.43
N GLU A 39 -17.56 -3.64 -3.18
CA GLU A 39 -17.56 -4.52 -2.02
C GLU A 39 -16.75 -5.78 -2.33
N MET A 40 -15.79 -6.09 -1.49
CA MET A 40 -15.01 -7.31 -1.58
C MET A 40 -15.91 -8.49 -1.22
N SER A 41 -16.05 -9.43 -2.15
CA SER A 41 -16.92 -10.61 -1.98
C SER A 41 -18.39 -10.26 -1.67
N GLY A 42 -18.81 -9.01 -1.87
CA GLY A 42 -20.17 -8.53 -1.66
C GLY A 42 -20.53 -8.19 -0.20
N ASP A 43 -19.56 -8.02 0.68
CA ASP A 43 -19.79 -7.78 2.13
C ASP A 43 -18.96 -6.64 2.74
N SER A 44 -17.85 -6.22 2.13
CA SER A 44 -17.01 -5.14 2.65
C SER A 44 -16.41 -4.30 1.53
N ALA A 45 -16.20 -3.01 1.80
CA ALA A 45 -15.52 -2.10 0.88
C ALA A 45 -14.07 -2.54 0.63
N GLY A 46 -13.62 -2.53 -0.62
CA GLY A 46 -12.23 -2.70 -0.98
C GLY A 46 -11.35 -1.49 -0.61
N GLU A 47 -10.04 -1.59 -0.77
CA GLU A 47 -9.08 -0.53 -0.41
C GLU A 47 -9.38 0.82 -1.11
N ALA A 48 -9.86 0.77 -2.33
CA ALA A 48 -10.12 1.96 -3.15
C ALA A 48 -11.47 2.62 -2.88
N GLN A 49 -12.48 1.88 -2.38
CA GLN A 49 -13.88 2.29 -2.39
C GLN A 49 -14.12 3.63 -1.70
N LEU A 50 -13.72 3.77 -0.44
CA LEU A 50 -13.99 4.98 0.33
C LEU A 50 -13.24 6.20 -0.23
N PHE A 51 -12.02 6.00 -0.74
CA PHE A 51 -11.27 7.07 -1.41
C PHE A 51 -11.91 7.48 -2.73
N TYR A 52 -12.44 6.52 -3.52
CA TYR A 52 -13.16 6.81 -4.74
C TYR A 52 -14.43 7.62 -4.45
N GLU A 53 -15.26 7.18 -3.51
CA GLU A 53 -16.49 7.87 -3.12
C GLU A 53 -16.25 9.30 -2.64
N HIS A 54 -15.14 9.52 -1.93
CA HIS A 54 -14.85 10.84 -1.37
C HIS A 54 -14.18 11.81 -2.36
N TYR A 55 -13.22 11.32 -3.16
CA TYR A 55 -12.39 12.20 -3.99
C TYR A 55 -12.71 12.14 -5.49
N CYS A 56 -13.26 11.03 -5.96
CA CYS A 56 -13.45 10.74 -7.39
C CYS A 56 -14.88 10.29 -7.75
N GLU A 57 -15.85 10.45 -6.85
CA GLU A 57 -17.24 10.05 -7.12
C GLU A 57 -17.75 10.63 -8.43
N GLY A 58 -18.31 9.77 -9.29
CA GLY A 58 -18.83 10.16 -10.60
C GLY A 58 -17.78 10.40 -11.68
N CYS A 59 -16.48 10.26 -11.37
CA CYS A 59 -15.44 10.27 -12.40
C CYS A 59 -15.50 8.99 -13.24
N GLU A 60 -15.34 9.15 -14.56
CA GLU A 60 -15.23 8.01 -15.46
C GLU A 60 -13.85 7.36 -15.37
N GLU A 61 -13.79 6.04 -15.56
CA GLU A 61 -12.53 5.32 -15.66
C GLU A 61 -11.76 5.76 -16.91
N ILE A 62 -10.51 6.14 -16.74
CA ILE A 62 -9.60 6.57 -17.80
C ILE A 62 -8.63 5.43 -18.10
N LYS A 63 -8.60 4.96 -19.34
CA LYS A 63 -7.71 3.87 -19.74
C LYS A 63 -6.28 4.36 -19.90
N ILE A 64 -5.39 3.85 -19.05
CA ILE A 64 -3.95 4.15 -19.09
C ILE A 64 -3.32 3.38 -20.27
N PRO A 65 -2.56 4.06 -21.15
CA PRO A 65 -1.82 3.39 -22.22
C PRO A 65 -0.78 2.40 -21.66
N ASN A 66 -0.73 1.20 -22.22
CA ASN A 66 0.27 0.17 -21.89
C ASN A 66 0.30 -0.28 -20.40
N SER A 67 -0.80 -0.10 -19.69
CA SER A 67 -0.92 -0.54 -18.30
C SER A 67 -1.37 -2.00 -18.18
N THR A 68 -1.36 -2.52 -16.95
CA THR A 68 -1.87 -3.86 -16.65
C THR A 68 -3.39 -3.92 -16.84
N PRO A 69 -3.97 -5.10 -17.13
CA PRO A 69 -5.42 -5.24 -17.26
C PRO A 69 -6.19 -4.93 -15.98
N THR A 70 -5.54 -5.02 -14.82
CA THR A 70 -6.13 -4.78 -13.50
C THR A 70 -6.08 -3.33 -13.07
N SER A 71 -5.30 -2.47 -13.75
CA SER A 71 -5.20 -1.08 -13.35
C SER A 71 -6.44 -0.28 -13.74
N GLN A 72 -6.92 0.53 -12.80
CA GLN A 72 -8.03 1.46 -13.01
C GLN A 72 -7.57 2.86 -12.59
N PHE A 73 -7.84 3.87 -13.42
CA PHE A 73 -7.47 5.25 -13.11
C PHE A 73 -8.68 6.16 -13.21
N TYR A 74 -8.84 7.00 -12.21
CA TYR A 74 -9.87 8.02 -12.10
C TYR A 74 -9.20 9.37 -11.81
N PHE A 75 -9.69 10.44 -12.38
CA PHE A 75 -9.13 11.77 -12.15
C PHE A 75 -10.21 12.80 -11.96
N ASN A 76 -10.19 13.48 -10.82
CA ASN A 76 -11.07 14.59 -10.50
C ASN A 76 -10.35 15.92 -10.80
N LYS A 77 -10.79 16.59 -11.86
CA LYS A 77 -10.20 17.85 -12.32
C LYS A 77 -10.42 19.02 -11.35
N ASP A 78 -11.48 18.97 -10.55
CA ASP A 78 -11.87 20.10 -9.69
C ASP A 78 -10.95 20.21 -8.46
N ASN A 79 -10.44 19.08 -7.96
CA ASN A 79 -9.54 19.03 -6.81
C ASN A 79 -8.09 18.63 -7.16
N GLY A 80 -7.85 18.12 -8.38
CA GLY A 80 -6.54 17.67 -8.83
C GLY A 80 -6.11 16.32 -8.25
N VAL A 81 -7.07 15.50 -7.80
CA VAL A 81 -6.81 14.18 -7.22
C VAL A 81 -6.97 13.11 -8.28
N GLY A 82 -5.93 12.27 -8.42
CA GLY A 82 -5.97 11.02 -9.15
C GLY A 82 -6.10 9.83 -8.20
N LEU A 83 -6.82 8.79 -8.61
CA LEU A 83 -6.90 7.51 -7.91
C LEU A 83 -6.51 6.41 -8.89
N LEU A 84 -5.44 5.67 -8.56
CA LEU A 84 -4.90 4.57 -9.36
C LEU A 84 -5.01 3.26 -8.58
N VAL A 85 -5.94 2.39 -8.95
CA VAL A 85 -5.94 1.00 -8.51
C VAL A 85 -4.91 0.24 -9.33
N THR A 86 -3.88 -0.32 -8.66
CA THR A 86 -2.72 -0.90 -9.37
C THR A 86 -2.88 -2.37 -9.73
N GLY A 87 -3.68 -3.10 -8.97
CA GLY A 87 -3.62 -4.57 -8.90
C GLY A 87 -2.57 -5.03 -7.89
N SER A 88 -2.72 -6.26 -7.39
CA SER A 88 -1.89 -6.82 -6.34
C SER A 88 -0.54 -7.35 -6.85
N GLY A 89 0.46 -7.24 -5.98
CA GLY A 89 1.83 -7.71 -6.20
C GLY A 89 2.76 -6.64 -6.77
N LYS A 90 4.06 -6.78 -6.46
CA LYS A 90 5.13 -5.83 -6.83
C LYS A 90 5.13 -5.48 -8.32
N ALA A 91 5.00 -6.49 -9.19
CA ALA A 91 5.05 -6.30 -10.63
C ALA A 91 3.84 -5.50 -11.14
N ALA A 92 2.62 -5.82 -10.70
CA ALA A 92 1.41 -5.12 -11.12
C ALA A 92 1.44 -3.66 -10.65
N ALA A 93 1.80 -3.42 -9.40
CA ALA A 93 1.91 -2.09 -8.82
C ALA A 93 2.95 -1.23 -9.55
N CYS A 94 4.16 -1.76 -9.77
CA CYS A 94 5.22 -1.06 -10.49
C CYS A 94 4.78 -0.72 -11.94
N MET A 95 4.28 -1.69 -12.69
CA MET A 95 3.89 -1.47 -14.09
C MET A 95 2.74 -0.49 -14.23
N SER A 96 1.73 -0.56 -13.37
CA SER A 96 0.58 0.35 -13.40
C SER A 96 1.00 1.78 -13.11
N LEU A 97 1.79 1.99 -12.06
CA LEU A 97 2.28 3.32 -11.68
C LEU A 97 3.22 3.89 -12.73
N MET A 98 4.18 3.12 -13.23
CA MET A 98 5.09 3.55 -14.31
C MET A 98 4.32 3.94 -15.58
N SER A 99 3.33 3.15 -15.97
CA SER A 99 2.52 3.45 -17.15
C SER A 99 1.77 4.77 -17.00
N LEU A 100 1.20 5.04 -15.82
CA LEU A 100 0.52 6.30 -15.55
C LEU A 100 1.51 7.47 -15.52
N LEU A 101 2.61 7.37 -14.77
CA LEU A 101 3.59 8.45 -14.63
C LEU A 101 4.29 8.80 -15.96
N SER A 102 4.43 7.84 -16.87
CA SER A 102 4.98 8.07 -18.21
C SER A 102 3.99 8.69 -19.19
N TRP A 103 2.73 8.80 -18.83
CA TRP A 103 1.69 9.27 -19.75
C TRP A 103 1.71 10.81 -19.87
N GLU A 104 2.03 11.30 -21.08
CA GLU A 104 2.23 12.74 -21.35
C GLU A 104 0.98 13.62 -21.22
N ALA A 105 -0.21 13.04 -21.08
CA ALA A 105 -1.45 13.79 -20.85
C ALA A 105 -1.48 14.49 -19.50
N TYR A 106 -0.71 13.99 -18.54
CA TYR A 106 -0.68 14.49 -17.17
C TYR A 106 0.70 15.02 -16.78
N ASP A 107 0.72 15.94 -15.81
CA ASP A 107 1.91 16.46 -15.17
C ASP A 107 1.95 15.98 -13.72
N PHE A 108 2.94 15.14 -13.42
CA PHE A 108 3.17 14.56 -12.10
C PHE A 108 4.39 15.15 -11.38
N SER A 109 5.01 16.22 -11.92
CA SER A 109 6.31 16.73 -11.43
C SER A 109 6.34 17.10 -9.95
N ASP A 110 5.20 17.53 -9.38
CA ASP A 110 5.07 17.91 -7.98
C ASP A 110 3.97 17.08 -7.28
N THR A 111 3.69 15.87 -7.79
CA THR A 111 2.60 15.04 -7.27
C THR A 111 3.01 14.37 -5.97
N MET A 112 2.21 14.52 -4.93
CA MET A 112 2.31 13.68 -3.74
C MET A 112 1.63 12.33 -4.00
N ILE A 113 2.32 11.24 -3.78
CA ILE A 113 1.80 9.87 -3.93
C ILE A 113 1.41 9.35 -2.54
N VAL A 114 0.14 9.01 -2.36
CA VAL A 114 -0.37 8.41 -1.12
C VAL A 114 -0.69 6.95 -1.38
N SER A 115 0.25 6.06 -1.07
CA SER A 115 0.12 4.62 -1.16
C SER A 115 -0.71 4.13 0.02
N VAL A 116 -1.89 3.59 -0.24
CA VAL A 116 -2.82 3.11 0.78
C VAL A 116 -3.14 1.64 0.56
N GLY A 117 -3.31 0.87 1.62
CA GLY A 117 -3.66 -0.53 1.51
C GLY A 117 -3.73 -1.26 2.84
N CYS A 118 -4.07 -2.53 2.78
CA CYS A 118 -4.06 -3.41 3.93
C CYS A 118 -2.78 -4.24 4.02
N GLY A 119 -2.60 -4.93 5.15
CA GLY A 119 -1.50 -5.85 5.35
C GLY A 119 -1.68 -6.71 6.59
N GLY A 120 -0.75 -7.64 6.76
CA GLY A 120 -0.67 -8.52 7.91
C GLY A 120 0.35 -8.04 8.94
N ALA A 121 0.16 -8.41 10.20
CA ALA A 121 1.10 -8.09 11.27
C ALA A 121 1.27 -9.22 12.27
N SER A 122 2.30 -9.09 13.10
CA SER A 122 2.53 -10.02 14.21
C SER A 122 1.50 -9.85 15.32
N THR A 123 0.99 -10.98 15.82
CA THR A 123 0.12 -11.03 17.00
C THR A 123 0.77 -10.49 18.28
N GLY A 124 2.08 -10.30 18.29
CA GLY A 124 2.83 -9.77 19.45
C GLY A 124 3.13 -8.27 19.37
N SER A 125 2.76 -7.59 18.27
CA SER A 125 3.13 -6.20 18.02
C SER A 125 1.95 -5.31 17.70
N TYR A 126 1.02 -5.80 16.89
CA TYR A 126 -0.12 -5.02 16.38
C TYR A 126 -1.42 -5.81 16.45
N ILE A 127 -2.54 -5.09 16.38
CA ILE A 127 -3.88 -5.68 16.36
C ILE A 127 -4.62 -5.28 15.10
N PHE A 128 -5.72 -5.97 14.81
CA PHE A 128 -6.63 -5.59 13.73
C PHE A 128 -7.11 -4.15 13.88
N GLY A 129 -7.04 -3.40 12.80
CA GLY A 129 -7.45 -1.99 12.77
C GLY A 129 -6.34 -0.99 13.10
N ASP A 130 -5.16 -1.41 13.58
CA ASP A 130 -3.99 -0.53 13.66
C ASP A 130 -3.63 -0.03 12.25
N VAL A 131 -3.20 1.24 12.16
CA VAL A 131 -2.70 1.82 10.92
C VAL A 131 -1.21 2.10 11.04
N ILE A 132 -0.44 1.60 10.09
CA ILE A 132 1.01 1.76 10.05
C ILE A 132 1.39 2.84 9.03
N LEU A 133 2.04 3.90 9.50
CA LEU A 133 2.81 4.81 8.65
C LEU A 133 4.14 4.12 8.34
N VAL A 134 4.28 3.64 7.11
CA VAL A 134 5.43 2.84 6.67
C VAL A 134 6.65 3.73 6.48
N THR A 135 7.71 3.53 7.25
CA THR A 135 8.93 4.35 7.23
C THR A 135 10.04 3.77 6.37
N ALA A 136 9.97 2.49 6.07
CA ALA A 136 10.81 1.79 5.09
C ALA A 136 10.09 0.55 4.59
N ALA A 137 10.44 0.10 3.39
CA ALA A 137 10.00 -1.18 2.84
C ALA A 137 11.20 -2.06 2.52
N CYS A 138 11.10 -3.37 2.82
CA CYS A 138 12.12 -4.37 2.51
C CYS A 138 11.53 -5.49 1.66
N ASP A 139 12.28 -5.97 0.68
CA ASP A 139 11.85 -7.09 -0.16
C ASP A 139 12.08 -8.44 0.53
N TYR A 140 11.00 -9.22 0.67
CA TYR A 140 11.04 -10.55 1.29
C TYR A 140 11.64 -11.61 0.37
N GLU A 141 11.43 -11.52 -0.95
CA GLU A 141 11.89 -12.52 -1.91
C GLU A 141 13.33 -12.31 -2.39
N LEU A 142 13.92 -11.11 -2.24
CA LEU A 142 15.31 -10.85 -2.67
C LEU A 142 16.33 -11.41 -1.66
N GLY A 143 16.33 -12.73 -1.51
CA GLY A 143 17.22 -13.45 -0.60
C GLY A 143 17.22 -14.94 -0.87
N HIS A 144 17.98 -15.67 -0.07
CA HIS A 144 17.97 -17.12 -0.06
C HIS A 144 16.94 -17.60 0.97
N HIS A 145 15.96 -18.36 0.53
CA HIS A 145 15.06 -19.10 1.41
C HIS A 145 15.56 -20.53 1.58
N THR A 146 15.74 -20.97 2.80
CA THR A 146 16.21 -22.31 3.15
C THR A 146 15.10 -23.08 3.85
N ASP A 147 14.99 -24.37 3.58
CA ASP A 147 14.06 -25.24 4.29
C ASP A 147 14.49 -25.36 5.76
N SER A 148 13.58 -25.03 6.69
CA SER A 148 13.86 -25.09 8.11
C SER A 148 14.20 -26.50 8.60
N SER A 149 13.67 -27.54 7.94
CA SER A 149 13.95 -28.95 8.29
C SER A 149 15.40 -29.37 8.04
N GLU A 150 16.17 -28.63 7.24
CA GLU A 150 17.57 -28.87 6.95
C GLU A 150 18.51 -28.15 7.94
N LEU A 151 17.98 -27.38 8.89
CA LEU A 151 18.77 -26.65 9.87
C LEU A 151 18.97 -27.47 11.16
N GLU A 152 20.12 -27.33 11.80
CA GLU A 152 20.40 -27.97 13.08
C GLU A 152 19.47 -27.51 14.21
N ASN A 153 19.03 -26.25 14.15
CA ASN A 153 18.10 -25.66 15.12
C ASN A 153 17.04 -24.81 14.39
N PRO A 154 16.03 -25.46 13.78
CA PRO A 154 15.04 -24.77 12.96
C PRO A 154 14.23 -23.72 13.73
N ASP A 155 13.98 -23.94 15.03
CA ASP A 155 13.18 -23.02 15.85
C ASP A 155 13.92 -21.75 16.26
N ALA A 156 15.25 -21.76 16.26
CA ALA A 156 16.08 -20.63 16.68
C ALA A 156 16.77 -19.93 15.52
N SER A 157 16.73 -20.51 14.31
CA SER A 157 17.46 -20.01 13.15
C SER A 157 16.54 -19.26 12.19
N TYR A 158 17.09 -18.29 11.50
CA TYR A 158 16.44 -17.68 10.33
C TYR A 158 16.54 -18.66 9.16
N THR A 159 15.52 -18.66 8.31
CA THR A 159 15.50 -19.45 7.07
C THR A 159 15.66 -18.56 5.83
N TRP A 160 15.79 -17.28 6.04
CA TRP A 160 16.09 -16.27 5.01
C TRP A 160 17.49 -15.72 5.23
N PHE A 161 18.24 -15.57 4.14
CA PHE A 161 19.58 -15.01 4.15
C PHE A 161 19.70 -13.95 3.05
N PRO A 162 20.28 -12.77 3.35
CA PRO A 162 20.42 -11.70 2.39
C PRO A 162 21.32 -12.06 1.20
N LEU A 163 21.06 -11.40 0.10
CA LEU A 163 21.98 -11.33 -1.04
C LEU A 163 22.65 -9.96 -0.99
N ASP A 164 23.84 -9.86 -0.40
CA ASP A 164 24.57 -8.59 -0.21
C ASP A 164 24.75 -7.79 -1.50
N THR A 165 24.87 -8.49 -2.63
CA THR A 165 24.98 -7.85 -3.95
C THR A 165 23.69 -7.18 -4.43
N LEU A 166 22.56 -7.44 -3.78
CA LEU A 166 21.25 -6.88 -4.10
C LEU A 166 20.72 -5.93 -3.02
N LYS A 167 21.55 -5.57 -2.05
CA LYS A 167 21.12 -4.72 -0.93
C LYS A 167 20.44 -3.44 -1.39
N ASP A 168 20.99 -2.78 -2.40
CA ASP A 168 20.47 -1.50 -2.91
C ASP A 168 19.10 -1.64 -3.61
N TYR A 169 18.67 -2.88 -3.89
CA TYR A 169 17.36 -3.18 -4.48
C TYR A 169 16.38 -3.82 -3.48
N SER A 170 16.86 -4.11 -2.27
CA SER A 170 16.11 -4.87 -1.27
C SER A 170 15.51 -3.99 -0.19
N ILE A 171 15.88 -2.71 -0.14
CA ILE A 171 15.40 -1.76 0.84
C ILE A 171 15.08 -0.42 0.18
N GLU A 172 13.93 0.12 0.55
CA GLU A 172 13.44 1.43 0.14
C GLU A 172 13.08 2.25 1.38
N PRO A 173 14.01 3.08 1.90
CA PRO A 173 13.67 4.03 2.96
C PRO A 173 12.81 5.15 2.40
N LEU A 174 11.80 5.57 3.15
CA LEU A 174 10.95 6.69 2.80
C LEU A 174 11.50 8.00 3.41
N ASN A 175 10.99 9.14 2.93
CA ASN A 175 11.48 10.46 3.31
C ASN A 175 11.17 10.78 4.78
N ALA A 176 12.18 10.70 5.64
CA ALA A 176 12.02 10.92 7.08
C ALA A 176 11.52 12.35 7.42
N GLU A 177 11.96 13.38 6.68
CA GLU A 177 11.53 14.77 6.91
C GLU A 177 10.04 14.96 6.60
N LEU A 178 9.54 14.32 5.55
CA LEU A 178 8.10 14.30 5.24
C LEU A 178 7.33 13.58 6.34
N TYR A 179 7.82 12.45 6.80
CA TYR A 179 7.17 11.61 7.80
C TYR A 179 7.13 12.26 9.19
N ASP A 180 8.13 13.07 9.54
CA ASP A 180 8.12 13.86 10.76
C ASP A 180 7.04 14.97 10.75
N LYS A 181 6.58 15.38 9.56
CA LYS A 181 5.42 16.27 9.40
C LYS A 181 4.09 15.52 9.39
N VAL A 182 4.06 14.34 8.74
CA VAL A 182 2.83 13.54 8.57
C VAL A 182 2.40 12.90 9.88
N TYR A 183 3.31 12.26 10.62
CA TYR A 183 2.96 11.49 11.81
C TYR A 183 2.19 12.28 12.88
N PRO A 184 2.57 13.52 13.24
CA PRO A 184 1.81 14.32 14.19
C PRO A 184 0.38 14.64 13.76
N LEU A 185 0.08 14.64 12.45
CA LEU A 185 -1.27 14.90 11.95
C LEU A 185 -2.20 13.72 12.18
N ILE A 186 -1.64 12.49 12.15
CA ILE A 186 -2.42 11.26 12.14
C ILE A 186 -2.31 10.44 13.44
N SER A 187 -1.30 10.70 14.30
CA SER A 187 -1.01 9.88 15.48
C SER A 187 -2.18 9.76 16.46
N ASP A 188 -3.01 10.80 16.55
CA ASP A 188 -4.18 10.86 17.43
C ASP A 188 -5.50 10.60 16.66
N CYS A 189 -5.44 10.11 15.40
CA CYS A 189 -6.64 9.75 14.64
C CYS A 189 -7.44 8.70 15.42
N PRO A 190 -8.74 8.94 15.71
CA PRO A 190 -9.56 7.96 16.39
C PRO A 190 -9.86 6.80 15.44
N LEU A 191 -9.34 5.61 15.76
CA LEU A 191 -9.55 4.41 14.97
C LEU A 191 -10.70 3.57 15.54
N ARG A 192 -11.39 2.88 14.66
CA ARG A 192 -12.58 2.07 14.98
C ARG A 192 -12.20 0.63 15.29
N THR A 193 -12.95 0.04 16.19
CA THR A 193 -12.99 -1.39 16.44
C THR A 193 -14.41 -1.75 16.91
N THR A 194 -14.77 -3.02 16.87
CA THR A 194 -16.06 -3.49 17.34
C THR A 194 -15.93 -4.29 18.63
N ASP A 195 -16.99 -4.35 19.43
CA ASP A 195 -17.00 -5.20 20.64
C ASP A 195 -16.78 -6.67 20.29
N THR A 196 -17.26 -7.12 19.13
CA THR A 196 -17.03 -8.47 18.63
C THR A 196 -15.58 -8.69 18.30
N THR A 197 -14.92 -7.75 17.59
CA THR A 197 -13.48 -7.81 17.32
C THR A 197 -12.69 -7.89 18.62
N LYS A 198 -12.98 -7.05 19.60
CA LYS A 198 -12.30 -7.08 20.92
C LYS A 198 -12.47 -8.42 21.63
N ARG A 199 -13.66 -8.99 21.66
CA ARG A 199 -13.90 -10.30 22.28
C ARG A 199 -13.13 -11.42 21.59
N VAL A 200 -13.07 -11.39 20.26
CA VAL A 200 -12.32 -12.37 19.47
C VAL A 200 -10.83 -12.21 19.68
N LEU A 201 -10.33 -10.98 19.71
CA LEU A 201 -8.92 -10.71 20.05
C LEU A 201 -8.58 -11.23 21.44
N ALA A 202 -9.43 -10.97 22.45
CA ALA A 202 -9.24 -11.47 23.81
C ALA A 202 -9.09 -13.00 23.87
N ALA A 203 -9.91 -13.71 23.10
CA ALA A 203 -9.92 -15.17 23.10
C ALA A 203 -8.74 -15.79 22.35
N ASN A 204 -8.24 -15.14 21.30
CA ASN A 204 -7.35 -15.74 20.31
C ASN A 204 -5.93 -15.14 20.29
N TYR A 205 -5.71 -13.96 20.87
CA TYR A 205 -4.34 -13.44 21.02
C TYR A 205 -3.58 -14.19 22.11
N PRO A 206 -2.28 -14.43 21.91
CA PRO A 206 -1.45 -15.11 22.92
C PRO A 206 -1.35 -14.35 24.25
N ASP A 207 -1.40 -13.04 24.21
CA ASP A 207 -1.32 -12.14 25.37
C ASP A 207 -2.65 -11.43 25.60
N GLU A 208 -3.27 -11.67 26.76
CA GLU A 208 -4.54 -11.06 27.15
C GLU A 208 -4.46 -9.51 27.25
N ALA A 209 -3.27 -8.95 27.45
CA ALA A 209 -3.08 -7.50 27.48
C ALA A 209 -3.43 -6.81 26.15
N TRP A 210 -3.40 -7.56 25.04
CA TRP A 210 -3.78 -7.03 23.72
C TRP A 210 -5.30 -6.98 23.50
N ALA A 211 -6.05 -7.72 24.29
CA ALA A 211 -7.49 -7.86 24.14
C ALA A 211 -8.26 -6.57 24.35
N ASP A 212 -7.81 -5.74 25.29
CA ASP A 212 -8.47 -4.49 25.69
C ASP A 212 -7.88 -3.25 25.00
N ARG A 213 -6.87 -3.43 24.14
CA ARG A 213 -6.22 -2.32 23.45
C ARG A 213 -7.10 -1.76 22.34
N GLU A 214 -7.22 -0.45 22.26
CA GLU A 214 -7.76 0.22 21.09
C GLU A 214 -6.74 0.25 19.96
N PRO A 215 -7.17 0.24 18.67
CA PRO A 215 -6.28 0.45 17.56
C PRO A 215 -5.57 1.81 17.63
N VAL A 216 -4.35 1.85 17.09
CA VAL A 216 -3.53 3.08 17.07
C VAL A 216 -2.88 3.29 15.72
N VAL A 217 -2.46 4.52 15.44
CA VAL A 217 -1.54 4.81 14.35
C VAL A 217 -0.11 4.67 14.85
N ALA A 218 0.70 3.85 14.18
CA ALA A 218 2.09 3.61 14.54
C ALA A 218 3.03 3.83 13.36
N LYS A 219 4.33 4.02 13.62
CA LYS A 219 5.38 3.95 12.59
C LYS A 219 5.94 2.54 12.53
N GLY A 220 6.35 2.09 11.34
CA GLY A 220 6.95 0.77 11.20
C GLY A 220 7.51 0.47 9.81
N THR A 221 8.30 -0.61 9.73
CA THR A 221 8.83 -1.11 8.46
C THR A 221 7.84 -2.10 7.84
N ALA A 222 7.60 -1.95 6.54
CA ALA A 222 6.90 -2.94 5.73
C ALA A 222 7.87 -4.00 5.20
N VAL A 223 7.43 -5.24 5.13
CA VAL A 223 8.12 -6.30 4.41
C VAL A 223 7.25 -6.74 3.25
N THR A 224 7.72 -6.42 2.04
CA THR A 224 7.00 -6.61 0.77
C THR A 224 7.27 -8.00 0.21
N GLY A 225 6.23 -8.75 -0.12
CA GLY A 225 6.35 -10.06 -0.76
C GLY A 225 5.14 -10.42 -1.61
N ASP A 226 5.35 -11.06 -2.78
CA ASP A 226 4.26 -11.49 -3.65
C ASP A 226 3.53 -12.75 -3.15
N SER A 227 3.98 -13.29 -2.03
CA SER A 227 3.42 -14.49 -1.44
C SER A 227 2.71 -14.17 -0.13
N TYR A 228 1.49 -14.68 0.04
CA TYR A 228 0.91 -14.78 1.38
C TYR A 228 1.69 -15.82 2.19
N TRP A 229 2.17 -15.41 3.35
CA TRP A 229 2.83 -16.31 4.27
C TRP A 229 2.29 -16.13 5.69
N LYS A 230 2.34 -17.19 6.46
CA LYS A 230 1.88 -17.22 7.84
C LYS A 230 2.69 -18.21 8.65
N GLY A 231 3.03 -17.85 9.88
CA GLY A 231 3.73 -18.70 10.81
C GLY A 231 4.97 -18.06 11.41
N SER A 232 5.37 -18.55 12.57
CA SER A 232 6.45 -17.96 13.38
C SER A 232 7.80 -17.89 12.66
N GLN A 233 8.07 -18.82 11.73
CA GLN A 233 9.32 -18.81 10.99
C GLN A 233 9.38 -17.64 9.99
N HIS A 234 8.31 -17.42 9.26
CA HIS A 234 8.22 -16.29 8.33
C HIS A 234 8.26 -14.96 9.08
N HIS A 235 7.56 -14.87 10.20
CA HIS A 235 7.59 -13.71 11.08
C HIS A 235 9.03 -13.38 11.54
N LYS A 236 9.79 -14.36 12.03
CA LYS A 236 11.21 -14.18 12.40
C LYS A 236 12.06 -13.70 11.22
N ASN A 237 11.80 -14.21 10.01
CA ASN A 237 12.49 -13.77 8.81
C ASN A 237 12.18 -12.30 8.52
N ALA A 238 10.92 -11.87 8.64
CA ALA A 238 10.51 -10.49 8.41
C ALA A 238 11.17 -9.52 9.42
N GLU A 239 11.19 -9.89 10.71
CA GLU A 239 11.90 -9.12 11.73
C GLU A 239 13.40 -9.01 11.42
N TYR A 240 14.03 -10.15 11.06
CA TYR A 240 15.45 -10.20 10.71
C TYR A 240 15.79 -9.37 9.48
N ILE A 241 14.95 -9.40 8.44
CA ILE A 241 15.14 -8.58 7.21
C ILE A 241 15.19 -7.10 7.57
N ALA A 242 14.20 -6.62 8.34
CA ALA A 242 14.16 -5.21 8.76
C ALA A 242 15.40 -4.82 9.59
N GLU A 243 15.82 -5.68 10.52
CA GLU A 243 17.03 -5.46 11.33
C GLU A 243 18.30 -5.49 10.48
N TYR A 244 18.44 -6.49 9.60
CA TYR A 244 19.62 -6.66 8.74
C TYR A 244 19.87 -5.44 7.84
N TYR A 245 18.80 -4.88 7.26
CA TYR A 245 18.93 -3.70 6.43
C TYR A 245 19.03 -2.40 7.23
N GLY A 246 18.89 -2.45 8.54
CA GLY A 246 19.02 -1.28 9.41
C GLY A 246 17.89 -0.28 9.21
N CYS A 247 16.67 -0.78 9.06
CA CYS A 247 15.48 0.06 8.92
C CYS A 247 15.30 0.98 10.13
N PRO A 248 14.73 2.19 9.93
CA PRO A 248 14.57 3.18 11.01
C PRO A 248 13.62 2.69 12.12
N ASP A 249 12.63 1.89 11.74
CA ASP A 249 11.65 1.29 12.65
C ASP A 249 11.63 -0.23 12.49
N LYS A 250 11.08 -0.91 13.51
CA LYS A 250 10.93 -2.37 13.50
C LYS A 250 9.94 -2.81 12.41
N TYR A 251 10.02 -4.09 12.05
CA TYR A 251 8.99 -4.74 11.26
C TYR A 251 7.61 -4.54 11.90
N ALA A 252 6.65 -4.10 11.10
CA ALA A 252 5.30 -3.80 11.53
C ALA A 252 4.22 -4.43 10.67
N VAL A 253 4.44 -4.49 9.35
CA VAL A 253 3.42 -4.95 8.42
C VAL A 253 4.04 -5.72 7.26
N THR A 254 3.40 -6.82 6.86
CA THR A 254 3.64 -7.49 5.58
C THR A 254 2.59 -7.04 4.57
N GLU A 255 3.04 -6.78 3.35
CA GLU A 255 2.20 -6.33 2.24
C GLU A 255 2.84 -6.78 0.91
N MET A 256 2.23 -6.47 -0.22
CA MET A 256 2.65 -7.09 -1.48
C MET A 256 3.17 -6.10 -2.54
N GLU A 257 3.20 -4.78 -2.31
CA GLU A 257 3.38 -3.81 -3.41
C GLU A 257 4.40 -2.71 -3.18
N GLU A 258 4.73 -2.36 -1.94
CA GLU A 258 5.42 -1.09 -1.63
C GLU A 258 6.76 -0.95 -2.35
N ILE A 259 7.57 -2.00 -2.41
CA ILE A 259 8.82 -2.00 -3.19
C ILE A 259 8.55 -1.68 -4.67
N GLY A 260 7.48 -2.20 -5.25
CA GLY A 260 7.09 -1.89 -6.63
C GLY A 260 6.67 -0.43 -6.81
N ILE A 261 5.93 0.13 -5.86
CA ILE A 261 5.53 1.55 -5.84
C ILE A 261 6.77 2.46 -5.74
N MET A 262 7.67 2.16 -4.80
CA MET A 262 8.88 2.96 -4.56
C MET A 262 9.82 2.95 -5.76
N ASN A 263 10.05 1.78 -6.38
CA ASN A 263 10.85 1.66 -7.59
C ASN A 263 10.27 2.47 -8.76
N ALA A 264 8.94 2.43 -8.94
CA ALA A 264 8.27 3.23 -9.97
C ALA A 264 8.42 4.72 -9.69
N ALA A 265 8.16 5.16 -8.45
CA ALA A 265 8.27 6.57 -8.05
C ALA A 265 9.72 7.09 -8.22
N GLU A 266 10.73 6.29 -7.88
CA GLU A 266 12.15 6.65 -8.06
C GLU A 266 12.53 6.90 -9.52
N CYS A 267 12.02 6.08 -10.45
CA CYS A 267 12.25 6.26 -11.89
C CYS A 267 11.79 7.63 -12.41
N PHE A 268 10.84 8.27 -11.74
CA PHE A 268 10.28 9.58 -12.10
C PHE A 268 10.72 10.71 -11.14
N GLY A 269 11.60 10.43 -10.18
CA GLY A 269 12.09 11.41 -9.20
C GLY A 269 11.06 11.79 -8.14
N LEU A 270 10.06 10.94 -7.90
CA LEU A 270 8.95 11.17 -6.97
C LEU A 270 9.07 10.38 -5.65
N LYS A 271 10.16 9.63 -5.45
CA LYS A 271 10.35 8.80 -4.26
C LYS A 271 10.19 9.57 -2.95
N ASP A 272 10.76 10.77 -2.87
CA ASP A 272 10.68 11.62 -1.69
C ASP A 272 9.29 12.22 -1.43
N GLN A 273 8.35 12.00 -2.36
CA GLN A 273 6.96 12.47 -2.31
C GLN A 273 5.96 11.33 -2.04
N VAL A 274 6.46 10.14 -1.65
CA VAL A 274 5.62 8.99 -1.30
C VAL A 274 5.31 8.99 0.18
N ILE A 275 4.02 8.86 0.51
CA ILE A 275 3.52 8.58 1.86
C ILE A 275 2.80 7.24 1.80
N SER A 276 3.17 6.30 2.67
CA SER A 276 2.61 4.95 2.67
C SER A 276 1.89 4.65 3.97
N LEU A 277 0.64 4.21 3.86
CA LEU A 277 -0.24 3.82 4.96
C LEU A 277 -0.76 2.40 4.75
N ARG A 278 -0.67 1.58 5.80
CA ARG A 278 -1.20 0.21 5.80
C ARG A 278 -2.06 -0.04 7.02
N VAL A 279 -3.27 -0.56 6.83
CA VAL A 279 -4.11 -1.01 7.94
C VAL A 279 -3.94 -2.52 8.15
N ILE A 280 -3.91 -2.94 9.40
CA ILE A 280 -3.77 -4.35 9.77
C ILE A 280 -5.14 -5.03 9.69
N VAL A 281 -5.28 -6.01 8.80
CA VAL A 281 -6.49 -6.80 8.60
C VAL A 281 -6.27 -8.31 8.68
N ASN A 282 -5.02 -8.75 8.75
CA ASN A 282 -4.67 -10.16 8.97
C ASN A 282 -3.43 -10.28 9.86
N MET A 283 -3.19 -11.49 10.37
CA MET A 283 -2.02 -11.79 11.18
C MET A 283 -1.06 -12.71 10.43
N ASP A 284 0.23 -12.39 10.49
CA ASP A 284 1.32 -13.17 9.91
C ASP A 284 1.70 -14.39 10.76
N THR A 285 1.19 -14.48 11.99
CA THR A 285 1.32 -15.63 12.86
C THR A 285 -0.05 -16.23 13.17
N PHE A 286 -0.09 -17.51 13.52
CA PHE A 286 -1.34 -18.17 13.87
C PHE A 286 -1.91 -17.64 15.18
N LEU A 287 -3.21 -17.38 15.16
CA LEU A 287 -3.98 -17.10 16.36
C LEU A 287 -4.15 -18.38 17.18
N LYS A 288 -4.40 -18.22 18.47
CA LYS A 288 -4.65 -19.34 19.37
C LYS A 288 -5.88 -20.14 18.94
N GLY A 289 -5.70 -21.44 18.70
CA GLY A 289 -6.78 -22.32 18.22
C GLY A 289 -6.99 -22.31 16.71
N GLU A 290 -6.26 -21.51 15.96
CA GLU A 290 -6.28 -21.54 14.50
C GLU A 290 -5.55 -22.82 14.01
N ASP A 291 -6.19 -23.56 13.11
CA ASP A 291 -5.61 -24.77 12.51
C ASP A 291 -4.81 -24.41 11.26
N PRO A 292 -3.47 -24.59 11.26
CA PRO A 292 -2.65 -24.32 10.08
C PRO A 292 -3.04 -25.15 8.86
N GLU A 293 -3.60 -26.35 9.03
CA GLU A 293 -3.99 -27.21 7.91
C GLU A 293 -5.29 -26.74 7.24
N SER A 294 -6.13 -25.97 7.93
CA SER A 294 -7.36 -25.42 7.36
C SER A 294 -7.11 -24.46 6.21
N LEU A 295 -5.94 -23.82 6.18
CA LEU A 295 -5.53 -22.92 5.09
C LEU A 295 -5.41 -23.61 3.73
N TRP A 296 -5.22 -24.94 3.71
CA TRP A 296 -5.09 -25.71 2.47
C TRP A 296 -6.44 -26.24 1.94
N LEU A 297 -7.43 -26.31 2.82
CA LEU A 297 -8.69 -26.99 2.53
C LEU A 297 -9.82 -26.01 2.18
N GLU A 298 -9.67 -24.76 2.51
CA GLU A 298 -10.69 -23.74 2.26
C GLU A 298 -10.07 -22.61 1.43
N GLU A 299 -10.66 -22.27 0.30
CA GLU A 299 -10.42 -21.05 -0.47
C GLU A 299 -10.86 -19.80 0.32
N THR A 300 -10.51 -19.72 1.60
CA THR A 300 -11.06 -18.72 2.49
C THR A 300 -10.05 -17.62 2.77
N ASP A 301 -10.54 -16.40 2.72
CA ASP A 301 -9.91 -15.16 3.12
C ASP A 301 -9.08 -15.33 4.40
N TYR A 302 -7.78 -15.15 4.25
CA TYR A 302 -6.75 -15.33 5.26
C TYR A 302 -6.79 -14.36 6.46
N GLY A 303 -7.83 -13.64 6.68
CA GLY A 303 -7.88 -12.68 7.78
C GLY A 303 -9.26 -12.48 8.37
N SER A 304 -10.29 -12.81 7.62
CA SER A 304 -11.65 -12.42 7.95
C SER A 304 -12.45 -13.43 8.76
N LYS A 305 -11.93 -14.65 8.98
CA LYS A 305 -12.67 -15.69 9.70
C LYS A 305 -12.02 -16.09 11.02
N VAL A 306 -12.00 -15.17 11.94
CA VAL A 306 -11.94 -15.58 13.35
C VAL A 306 -13.37 -15.91 13.76
N THR A 307 -13.68 -17.21 13.86
CA THR A 307 -15.00 -17.66 14.28
C THR A 307 -15.06 -17.75 15.80
N GLU A 308 -16.10 -17.17 16.39
CA GLU A 308 -16.52 -17.53 17.74
C GLU A 308 -17.11 -18.95 17.76
N GLU A 309 -17.12 -19.60 18.94
CA GLU A 309 -17.79 -20.90 19.17
C GLU A 309 -19.29 -20.90 18.74
N ASN A 310 -19.87 -19.74 18.45
CA ASN A 310 -21.27 -19.51 18.07
C ASN A 310 -21.47 -19.13 16.60
N SER A 311 -20.49 -19.35 15.70
CA SER A 311 -20.63 -19.08 14.24
C SER A 311 -20.87 -17.61 13.81
N GLU A 312 -20.62 -16.62 14.65
CA GLU A 312 -20.63 -15.22 14.22
C GLU A 312 -19.32 -14.89 13.51
N THR A 313 -19.39 -14.51 12.25
CA THR A 313 -18.25 -13.99 11.49
C THR A 313 -17.90 -12.60 12.01
N VAL A 314 -16.62 -12.39 12.36
CA VAL A 314 -16.13 -11.07 12.75
C VAL A 314 -15.77 -10.31 11.50
N ASP A 315 -16.42 -9.19 11.28
CA ASP A 315 -15.99 -8.24 10.26
C ASP A 315 -14.76 -7.45 10.76
N ILE A 316 -13.61 -7.78 10.24
CA ILE A 316 -12.34 -7.08 10.51
C ILE A 316 -12.05 -6.09 9.37
N PHE A 317 -12.50 -6.42 8.18
CA PHE A 317 -12.15 -5.69 6.97
C PHE A 317 -12.85 -4.32 6.92
N GLY A 318 -14.17 -4.26 7.12
CA GLY A 318 -14.92 -3.02 7.07
C GLY A 318 -14.36 -1.92 8.00
N PRO A 319 -14.27 -2.15 9.32
CA PRO A 319 -13.64 -1.21 10.23
C PRO A 319 -12.19 -0.87 9.89
N GLY A 320 -11.43 -1.85 9.35
CA GLY A 320 -10.06 -1.63 8.87
C GLY A 320 -10.01 -0.63 7.71
N MET A 321 -10.84 -0.81 6.69
CA MET A 321 -10.88 0.11 5.55
C MET A 321 -11.34 1.52 5.96
N GLU A 322 -12.27 1.63 6.91
CA GLU A 322 -12.66 2.92 7.48
C GLU A 322 -11.49 3.60 8.21
N ASN A 323 -10.69 2.84 8.99
CA ASN A 323 -9.51 3.37 9.68
C ASN A 323 -8.43 3.84 8.68
N LEU A 324 -8.19 3.06 7.63
CA LEU A 324 -7.29 3.44 6.55
C LEU A 324 -7.75 4.72 5.85
N PHE A 325 -9.03 4.81 5.54
CA PHE A 325 -9.61 5.99 4.90
C PHE A 325 -9.53 7.23 5.79
N ASP A 326 -9.95 7.16 7.05
CA ASP A 326 -9.92 8.30 7.96
C ASP A 326 -8.50 8.84 8.15
N THR A 327 -7.52 7.94 8.33
CA THR A 327 -6.11 8.31 8.45
C THR A 327 -5.58 8.90 7.14
N GLY A 328 -5.84 8.24 6.01
CA GLY A 328 -5.40 8.68 4.69
C GLY A 328 -6.04 10.01 4.28
N LYS A 329 -7.32 10.23 4.64
CA LYS A 329 -8.03 11.48 4.40
C LYS A 329 -7.37 12.68 5.07
N ILE A 330 -6.92 12.53 6.32
CA ILE A 330 -6.19 13.62 7.03
C ILE A 330 -4.94 14.01 6.24
N VAL A 331 -4.18 13.03 5.76
CA VAL A 331 -2.96 13.27 4.97
C VAL A 331 -3.28 13.95 3.64
N ILE A 332 -4.25 13.42 2.90
CA ILE A 332 -4.64 13.95 1.58
C ILE A 332 -5.17 15.38 1.71
N ASP A 333 -6.02 15.65 2.68
CA ASP A 333 -6.58 16.99 2.91
C ASP A 333 -5.47 17.99 3.30
N ALA A 334 -4.47 17.59 4.10
CA ALA A 334 -3.32 18.43 4.44
C ALA A 334 -2.47 18.76 3.19
N ILE A 335 -2.25 17.80 2.30
CA ILE A 335 -1.57 18.04 1.01
C ILE A 335 -2.37 19.02 0.15
N LEU A 336 -3.69 18.82 0.05
CA LEU A 336 -4.56 19.70 -0.74
C LEU A 336 -4.64 21.12 -0.17
N ALA A 337 -4.49 21.27 1.14
CA ALA A 337 -4.38 22.55 1.83
C ALA A 337 -3.01 23.24 1.68
N GLY A 338 -1.99 22.50 1.24
CA GLY A 338 -0.61 23.01 1.11
C GLY A 338 0.14 23.04 2.44
N GLU A 339 -0.20 22.17 3.37
CA GLU A 339 0.43 22.04 4.69
C GLU A 339 1.59 21.02 4.68
N LEU A 340 1.65 20.17 3.67
CA LEU A 340 2.69 19.15 3.42
C LEU A 340 3.41 19.39 2.11
#